data_7f191089e852b371c1a370a77c143310
#
_entry.id   7f191089e852b371c1a370a77c143310
#
_cell.length_a   1.000
_cell.length_b   1.000
_cell.length_c   1.000
_cell.angle_alpha   90.00
_cell.angle_beta   90.00
_cell.angle_gamma   90.00
#
_symmetry.space_group_name_H-M   'P 1'
#
loop_
_entity.id
_entity.type
_entity.pdbx_description
1 polymer ?
#
loop_
_entity_poly.entity_id
_entity_poly.type
_entity_poly.pdbx_seq_one_letter_code
_entity_poly.pdbx_strand_id
1 'polypeptide(L)' 'TLSEQLDAQNKYVAAEQKSLNIAMKSYQAGVGDYLSVLTAQRTLWSAQATLISLQQTDLENRITLWQSLGGGAS' A
#
# COMPACT_ATOMS: atom_id res chain seq x y z
N THR A 1 4.79 -9.01 13.26
CA THR A 1 6.10 -8.58 12.75
C THR A 1 5.94 -7.61 11.58
N LEU A 2 7.01 -6.93 11.23
CA LEU A 2 7.01 -6.02 10.08
C LEU A 2 6.71 -6.77 8.78
N SER A 3 7.25 -7.97 8.64
CA SER A 3 6.99 -8.81 7.46
C SER A 3 5.49 -9.13 7.32
N GLU A 4 4.85 -9.43 8.44
CA GLU A 4 3.40 -9.69 8.44
C GLU A 4 2.60 -8.44 8.12
N GLN A 5 3.04 -7.28 8.63
CA GLN A 5 2.41 -6.00 8.34
C GLN A 5 2.53 -5.64 6.85
N LEU A 6 3.70 -5.87 6.26
CA LEU A 6 3.92 -5.64 4.83
C LEU A 6 3.01 -6.54 3.98
N ASP A 7 2.91 -7.82 4.32
CA ASP A 7 2.06 -8.76 3.60
C ASP A 7 0.59 -8.35 3.69
N ALA A 8 0.13 -8.03 4.90
CA ALA A 8 -1.25 -7.58 5.11
C ALA A 8 -1.54 -6.29 4.34
N GLN A 9 -0.60 -5.34 4.35
CA GLN A 9 -0.79 -4.06 3.66
C GLN A 9 -0.79 -4.23 2.14
N ASN A 10 0.04 -5.11 1.60
CA ASN A 10 0.01 -5.44 0.17
C ASN A 10 -1.35 -6.01 -0.23
N LYS A 11 -1.92 -6.89 0.57
CA LYS A 11 -3.25 -7.45 0.32
C LYS A 11 -4.34 -6.39 0.40
N TYR A 12 -4.21 -5.48 1.36
CA TYR A 12 -5.16 -4.38 1.51
C TYR A 12 -5.13 -3.44 0.30
N VAL A 13 -3.94 -3.07 -0.18
CA VAL A 13 -3.80 -2.25 -1.37
C VAL A 13 -4.43 -2.94 -2.58
N ALA A 14 -4.19 -4.24 -2.75
CA ALA A 14 -4.78 -4.99 -3.86
C ALA A 14 -6.31 -5.01 -3.78
N ALA A 15 -6.88 -5.18 -2.58
CA ALA A 15 -8.32 -5.15 -2.37
C ALA A 15 -8.91 -3.78 -2.69
N GLU A 16 -8.24 -2.71 -2.28
CA GLU A 16 -8.70 -1.34 -2.55
C GLU A 16 -8.57 -0.98 -4.04
N GLN A 17 -7.57 -1.50 -4.73
CA GLN A 17 -7.47 -1.35 -6.18
C GLN A 17 -8.66 -2.00 -6.88
N LYS A 18 -9.05 -3.18 -6.43
CA LYS A 18 -10.23 -3.88 -6.97
C LYS A 18 -11.50 -3.08 -6.69
N SER A 19 -11.65 -2.53 -5.49
CA SER A 19 -12.80 -1.68 -5.13
C SER A 19 -12.90 -0.45 -6.04
N LEU A 20 -11.77 0.19 -6.32
CA LEU A 20 -11.73 1.33 -7.25
C LEU A 20 -12.17 0.90 -8.65
N ASN A 21 -11.68 -0.22 -9.14
CA ASN A 21 -12.04 -0.71 -10.47
C ASN A 21 -13.55 -0.98 -10.56
N ILE A 22 -14.14 -1.55 -9.52
CA ILE A 22 -15.58 -1.81 -9.45
C ILE A 22 -16.37 -0.49 -9.45
N ALA A 23 -15.94 0.48 -8.64
CA ALA A 23 -16.59 1.79 -8.57
C ALA A 23 -16.54 2.51 -9.93
N MET A 24 -15.40 2.45 -10.62
CA MET A 24 -15.24 3.06 -11.93
C MET A 24 -16.16 2.41 -12.97
N LYS A 25 -16.24 1.08 -12.98
CA LYS A 25 -17.11 0.34 -13.89
C LYS A 25 -18.58 0.68 -13.64
N SER A 26 -19.00 0.76 -12.38
CA SER A 26 -20.35 1.14 -12.01
C SER A 26 -20.68 2.55 -12.48
N TYR A 27 -19.74 3.47 -12.30
CA TYR A 27 -19.92 4.85 -12.76
C TYR A 27 -20.05 4.92 -14.29
N GLN A 28 -19.16 4.23 -15.01
CA GLN A 28 -19.18 4.20 -16.46
C GLN A 28 -20.46 3.57 -17.01
N ALA A 29 -21.01 2.61 -16.28
CA ALA A 29 -22.29 1.97 -16.65
C ALA A 29 -23.51 2.83 -16.28
N GLY A 30 -23.32 3.96 -15.61
CA GLY A 30 -24.40 4.85 -15.23
C GLY A 30 -25.19 4.42 -14.01
N VAL A 31 -24.72 3.41 -13.26
CA VAL A 31 -25.43 2.89 -12.07
C VAL A 31 -24.76 3.29 -10.75
N GLY A 32 -23.54 3.82 -10.79
CA GLY A 32 -22.85 4.31 -9.62
C GLY A 32 -22.59 5.81 -9.70
N ASP A 33 -22.29 6.44 -8.58
CA ASP A 33 -21.99 7.86 -8.54
C ASP A 33 -20.49 8.13 -8.56
N TYR A 34 -20.10 9.34 -8.93
CA TYR A 34 -18.70 9.73 -9.01
C TYR A 34 -18.05 9.85 -7.61
N LEU A 35 -18.86 10.16 -6.59
CA LEU A 35 -18.37 10.24 -5.22
C LEU A 35 -17.79 8.90 -4.75
N SER A 36 -18.42 7.80 -5.14
CA SER A 36 -17.90 6.46 -4.82
C SER A 36 -16.53 6.22 -5.45
N VAL A 37 -16.31 6.69 -6.68
CA VAL A 37 -15.01 6.62 -7.35
C VAL A 37 -13.96 7.44 -6.58
N LEU A 38 -14.30 8.67 -6.21
CA LEU A 38 -13.38 9.54 -5.45
C LEU A 38 -13.03 8.95 -4.10
N THR A 39 -14.00 8.39 -3.40
CA THR A 39 -13.79 7.75 -2.10
C THR A 39 -12.85 6.55 -2.24
N ALA A 40 -13.08 5.71 -3.25
CA ALA A 40 -12.22 4.56 -3.52
C ALA A 40 -10.80 4.97 -3.89
N GLN A 41 -10.63 6.05 -4.67
CA GLN A 41 -9.30 6.60 -4.99
C GLN A 41 -8.57 7.05 -3.74
N ARG A 42 -9.24 7.79 -2.85
CA ARG A 42 -8.63 8.27 -1.60
C ARG A 42 -8.20 7.12 -0.71
N THR A 43 -9.04 6.11 -0.59
CA THR A 43 -8.72 4.93 0.22
C THR A 43 -7.52 4.19 -0.35
N LEU A 44 -7.47 4.01 -1.67
CA LEU A 44 -6.34 3.37 -2.33
C LEU A 44 -5.05 4.16 -2.13
N TRP A 45 -5.08 5.47 -2.33
CA TRP A 45 -3.88 6.31 -2.17
C TRP A 45 -3.38 6.31 -0.73
N SER A 46 -4.28 6.34 0.25
CA SER A 46 -3.93 6.23 1.66
C SER A 46 -3.28 4.87 1.96
N ALA A 47 -3.84 3.80 1.42
CA ALA A 47 -3.29 2.45 1.60
C ALA A 47 -1.90 2.32 0.97
N GLN A 48 -1.69 2.90 -0.21
CA GLN A 48 -0.40 2.92 -0.89
C GLN A 48 0.63 3.73 -0.11
N ALA A 49 0.24 4.87 0.45
CA ALA A 49 1.13 5.69 1.28
C ALA A 49 1.59 4.93 2.51
N THR A 50 0.69 4.21 3.16
CA THR A 50 1.04 3.35 4.31
C THR A 50 2.00 2.23 3.90
N LEU A 51 1.77 1.61 2.74
CA LEU A 51 2.66 0.57 2.23
C LEU A 51 4.07 1.11 2.00
N ILE A 52 4.19 2.28 1.38
CA ILE A 52 5.48 2.93 1.15
C ILE A 52 6.19 3.20 2.48
N SER A 53 5.46 3.68 3.47
CA SER A 53 6.00 3.94 4.80
C SER A 53 6.54 2.66 5.47
N LEU A 54 5.80 1.56 5.35
CA LEU A 54 6.25 0.26 5.86
C LEU A 54 7.48 -0.26 5.11
N GLN A 55 7.52 -0.06 3.80
CA GLN A 55 8.68 -0.44 2.98
C GLN A 55 9.93 0.35 3.38
N GLN A 56 9.77 1.64 3.67
CA GLN A 56 10.88 2.47 4.16
C GLN A 56 11.39 1.98 5.50
N THR A 57 10.49 1.65 6.41
CA THR A 57 10.87 1.09 7.72
C THR A 57 11.63 -0.23 7.56
N ASP A 58 11.16 -1.09 6.66
CA ASP A 58 11.84 -2.36 6.38
C ASP A 58 13.24 -2.14 5.85
N LEU A 59 13.40 -1.22 4.91
CA LEU A 59 14.70 -0.88 4.35
C LEU A 59 15.63 -0.30 5.41
N GLU A 60 15.14 0.62 6.25
CA GLU A 60 15.91 1.20 7.34
C GLU A 60 16.39 0.13 8.32
N ASN A 61 15.52 -0.82 8.66
CA ASN A 61 15.87 -1.93 9.54
C ASN A 61 16.96 -2.82 8.93
N ARG A 62 16.89 -3.07 7.64
CA ARG A 62 17.91 -3.86 6.92
C ARG A 62 19.24 -3.14 6.89
N ILE A 63 19.23 -1.84 6.65
CA ILE A 63 20.44 -1.01 6.67
C ILE A 63 21.06 -1.01 8.06
N THR A 64 20.26 -0.84 9.10
CA THR A 64 20.71 -0.86 10.49
C THR A 64 21.35 -2.20 10.83
N LEU A 65 20.72 -3.30 10.45
CA LEU A 65 21.26 -4.64 10.67
C LEU A 65 22.59 -4.82 9.94
N TRP A 66 22.66 -4.39 8.69
CA TRP A 66 23.87 -4.47 7.89
C TRP A 66 25.02 -3.70 8.55
N GLN A 67 24.75 -2.49 9.03
CA GLN A 67 25.73 -1.67 9.73
C GLN A 67 26.20 -2.33 11.03
N SER A 68 25.29 -2.93 11.79
CA SER A 68 25.64 -3.60 13.04
C SER A 68 26.46 -4.87 12.84
N LEU A 69 26.40 -5.47 11.63
CA LEU A 69 27.23 -6.61 11.26
C LEU A 69 28.58 -6.21 10.64
N GLY A 70 28.94 -4.93 10.74
CA GLY A 70 30.16 -4.42 10.15
C GLY A 70 30.02 -3.92 8.73
N GLY A 71 28.85 -4.09 8.15
CA GLY A 71 28.39 -3.39 6.96
C GLY A 71 29.32 -3.32 5.76
N GLY A 72 30.07 -4.34 5.48
CA GLY A 72 31.03 -4.27 4.39
C GLY A 72 32.20 -3.32 4.65
N ALA A 73 32.25 -2.72 5.79
CA ALA A 73 33.36 -1.86 6.20
C ALA A 73 34.43 -2.73 6.83
N SER A 74 35.08 -3.44 6.10
CA SER A 74 36.18 -4.25 6.60
C SER A 74 37.42 -3.42 6.88
#